data_424d5d72d1e92f72482aab4c8525398e
#
_entry.id   424d5d72d1e92f72482aab4c8525398e
#
_cell.length_a   1.000
_cell.length_b   1.000
_cell.length_c   1.000
_cell.angle_alpha   90.00
_cell.angle_beta   90.00
_cell.angle_gamma   90.00
#
_symmetry.space_group_name_H-M   'P 1'
#
loop_
_entity.id
_entity.type
_entity.pdbx_description
1 polymer ?
#
loop_
_entity_poly.entity_id
_entity_poly.type
_entity_poly.pdbx_seq_one_letter_code
_entity_poly.pdbx_strand_id
1 'polypeptide(L)'
;FVSKSVIEFKKNPNYWDEKNVFVDDVKLAYYDGSDQDALARNFVEGVYSYARLYPNSSSFEGIKEKNKDNIIYSMQNATSYYINFNLDRKSYNFTSKSSDIEKKSTQEAVLNKNFRQAFNYAYNRTAYGAQSQGEDGATKIIRNLVVPPTFVSINGKDFGDVVSEKMVNYGQEWQGINFADAQDPYYNPDKAKTKFAEAKKELEAKGVQFPIHLDVTVDQSAKKGVLEASSLKQSIESVLGAENVVIDIQQLSTDDYDNSGYLAQTAAQKDFDIYNGGWSADYLDPSSYLDILNVNNGGMLQNLGLEPGEVNDKAKAVGLDTYTQMLEEANKEQNPAKRYEKYAEIQAWLVDSALAIPNVSQGGTPSLRKTVPFSAPFSQAGNKGVESYKYLKLQDKTVTTAEYEKAKEKWLKEKEESNKKAQEELAKHVK
;
A
#
# COMPACT_ATOMS: atom_id res chain seq x y z
N PHE A 1 -29.76 -0.94 10.63
CA PHE A 1 -28.97 -0.03 9.79
C PHE A 1 -29.75 1.28 9.60
N VAL A 2 -29.10 2.39 9.90
CA VAL A 2 -29.59 3.74 9.61
C VAL A 2 -28.55 4.46 8.77
N SER A 3 -28.90 4.88 7.56
CA SER A 3 -27.96 5.54 6.62
C SER A 3 -27.34 6.78 7.25
N LYS A 4 -26.03 6.96 7.08
CA LYS A 4 -25.23 8.06 7.65
C LYS A 4 -25.39 8.21 9.19
N SER A 5 -25.70 7.13 9.90
CA SER A 5 -25.85 7.12 11.36
C SER A 5 -25.19 5.89 11.98
N VAL A 6 -25.77 4.69 11.81
CA VAL A 6 -25.27 3.50 12.51
C VAL A 6 -25.54 2.20 11.76
N ILE A 7 -24.61 1.26 11.86
CA ILE A 7 -24.81 -0.16 11.56
C ILE A 7 -24.70 -0.92 12.89
N GLU A 8 -25.73 -1.69 13.22
CA GLU A 8 -25.75 -2.53 14.42
C GLU A 8 -25.79 -4.00 14.04
N PHE A 9 -24.94 -4.79 14.69
CA PHE A 9 -24.95 -6.25 14.62
C PHE A 9 -25.25 -6.79 16.01
N LYS A 10 -26.03 -7.86 16.06
CA LYS A 10 -26.29 -8.61 17.28
C LYS A 10 -25.81 -10.04 17.13
N LYS A 11 -25.33 -10.61 18.24
CA LYS A 11 -24.96 -12.01 18.31
C LYS A 11 -26.13 -12.89 17.87
N ASN A 12 -25.85 -13.82 16.94
CA ASN A 12 -26.84 -14.82 16.52
C ASN A 12 -26.87 -15.97 17.53
N PRO A 13 -27.96 -16.17 18.29
CA PRO A 13 -28.05 -17.23 19.28
C PRO A 13 -28.09 -18.65 18.67
N ASN A 14 -28.33 -18.75 17.36
CA ASN A 14 -28.31 -20.02 16.63
C ASN A 14 -27.01 -20.24 15.84
N TYR A 15 -25.96 -19.46 16.11
CA TYR A 15 -24.70 -19.66 15.44
C TYR A 15 -24.04 -20.95 15.95
N TRP A 16 -23.64 -21.83 15.05
CA TRP A 16 -23.10 -23.16 15.36
C TRP A 16 -21.88 -23.14 16.33
N ASP A 17 -21.11 -22.05 16.35
CA ASP A 17 -19.94 -21.86 17.21
C ASP A 17 -20.14 -20.67 18.18
N GLU A 18 -21.34 -20.52 18.71
CA GLU A 18 -21.76 -19.43 19.60
C GLU A 18 -20.81 -19.25 20.80
N LYS A 19 -20.29 -20.36 21.34
CA LYS A 19 -19.37 -20.37 22.50
C LYS A 19 -18.08 -19.55 22.26
N ASN A 20 -17.70 -19.32 21.03
CA ASN A 20 -16.53 -18.53 20.63
C ASN A 20 -16.88 -17.10 20.22
N VAL A 21 -18.11 -16.66 20.40
CA VAL A 21 -18.56 -15.28 20.18
C VAL A 21 -18.78 -14.61 21.53
N PHE A 22 -17.87 -13.70 21.91
CA PHE A 22 -17.83 -13.08 23.25
C PHE A 22 -18.43 -11.67 23.29
N VAL A 23 -18.79 -11.11 22.13
CA VAL A 23 -19.39 -9.77 21.99
C VAL A 23 -20.84 -9.95 21.56
N ASP A 24 -21.79 -9.39 22.32
CA ASP A 24 -23.22 -9.53 22.05
C ASP A 24 -23.72 -8.50 21.04
N ASP A 25 -23.20 -7.27 21.11
CA ASP A 25 -23.60 -6.16 20.26
C ASP A 25 -22.36 -5.46 19.68
N VAL A 26 -22.41 -5.13 18.37
CA VAL A 26 -21.43 -4.30 17.68
C VAL A 26 -22.13 -3.12 17.05
N LYS A 27 -21.68 -1.90 17.34
CA LYS A 27 -22.18 -0.66 16.77
C LYS A 27 -21.08 0.03 15.98
N LEU A 28 -21.29 0.20 14.69
CA LEU A 28 -20.45 1.01 13.81
C LEU A 28 -21.12 2.37 13.62
N ALA A 29 -20.65 3.37 14.34
CA ALA A 29 -21.13 4.74 14.19
C ALA A 29 -20.54 5.35 12.90
N TYR A 30 -21.39 6.05 12.14
CA TYR A 30 -20.94 6.78 10.96
C TYR A 30 -20.03 7.93 11.37
N TYR A 31 -18.96 8.10 10.64
CA TYR A 31 -17.99 9.17 10.81
C TYR A 31 -17.66 9.77 9.42
N ASP A 32 -17.92 11.05 9.23
CA ASP A 32 -17.72 11.75 7.96
C ASP A 32 -16.32 12.37 7.78
N GLY A 33 -15.46 12.26 8.80
CA GLY A 33 -14.09 12.81 8.76
C GLY A 33 -13.97 14.27 9.13
N SER A 34 -15.07 14.99 9.38
CA SER A 34 -15.05 16.45 9.62
C SER A 34 -14.49 16.82 11.00
N ASP A 35 -14.87 16.11 12.06
CA ASP A 35 -14.37 16.32 13.43
C ASP A 35 -13.44 15.17 13.85
N GLN A 36 -12.15 15.32 13.54
CA GLN A 36 -11.13 14.31 13.85
C GLN A 36 -10.94 14.08 15.36
N ASP A 37 -11.35 15.01 16.21
CA ASP A 37 -11.27 14.91 17.66
C ASP A 37 -12.45 14.14 18.27
N ALA A 38 -13.57 14.00 17.54
CA ALA A 38 -14.77 13.35 18.03
C ALA A 38 -14.53 11.87 18.40
N LEU A 39 -13.69 11.14 17.65
CA LEU A 39 -13.43 9.72 17.94
C LEU A 39 -12.76 9.53 19.30
N ALA A 40 -11.74 10.31 19.58
CA ALA A 40 -11.02 10.25 20.86
C ALA A 40 -11.90 10.71 22.02
N ARG A 41 -12.68 11.77 21.84
CA ARG A 41 -13.63 12.27 22.85
C ARG A 41 -14.66 11.19 23.21
N ASN A 42 -15.30 10.59 22.24
CA ASN A 42 -16.28 9.53 22.45
C ASN A 42 -15.66 8.27 23.12
N PHE A 43 -14.39 7.97 22.84
CA PHE A 43 -13.69 6.90 23.53
C PHE A 43 -13.47 7.22 25.02
N VAL A 44 -13.01 8.41 25.35
CA VAL A 44 -12.78 8.87 26.73
C VAL A 44 -14.10 8.91 27.52
N GLU A 45 -15.19 9.31 26.89
CA GLU A 45 -16.54 9.30 27.48
C GLU A 45 -17.15 7.90 27.59
N GLY A 46 -16.48 6.86 27.10
CA GLY A 46 -16.92 5.47 27.18
C GLY A 46 -17.96 5.07 26.12
N VAL A 47 -18.24 5.93 25.14
CA VAL A 47 -19.18 5.63 24.05
C VAL A 47 -18.57 4.62 23.08
N TYR A 48 -17.25 4.71 22.82
CA TYR A 48 -16.53 3.80 21.91
C TYR A 48 -15.58 2.86 22.66
N SER A 49 -15.45 1.65 22.14
CA SER A 49 -14.44 0.65 22.57
C SER A 49 -13.15 0.72 21.77
N TYR A 50 -13.17 1.47 20.66
CA TYR A 50 -12.02 1.71 19.78
C TYR A 50 -12.13 3.11 19.21
N ALA A 51 -11.02 3.85 19.18
CA ALA A 51 -10.90 5.13 18.53
C ALA A 51 -9.56 5.25 17.81
N ARG A 52 -9.61 5.50 16.51
CA ARG A 52 -8.45 5.99 15.76
C ARG A 52 -8.12 7.40 16.24
N LEU A 53 -6.84 7.69 16.37
CA LEU A 53 -6.34 9.04 16.66
C LEU A 53 -5.80 9.68 15.37
N TYR A 54 -5.93 11.00 15.30
CA TYR A 54 -5.43 11.81 14.20
C TYR A 54 -4.33 12.74 14.71
N PRO A 55 -3.05 12.47 14.45
CA PRO A 55 -1.94 13.29 14.94
C PRO A 55 -1.98 14.75 14.52
N ASN A 56 -2.66 15.05 13.41
CA ASN A 56 -2.84 16.43 12.90
C ASN A 56 -4.11 17.12 13.44
N SER A 57 -4.83 16.49 14.39
CA SER A 57 -5.96 17.12 15.04
C SER A 57 -5.50 18.05 16.18
N SER A 58 -6.32 19.04 16.49
CA SER A 58 -5.98 20.06 17.50
C SER A 58 -5.86 19.51 18.92
N SER A 59 -6.54 18.41 19.22
CA SER A 59 -6.55 17.78 20.55
C SER A 59 -5.49 16.68 20.73
N PHE A 60 -4.78 16.29 19.68
CA PHE A 60 -3.90 15.11 19.72
C PHE A 60 -2.84 15.18 20.81
N GLU A 61 -2.12 16.29 20.95
CA GLU A 61 -1.08 16.42 21.98
C GLU A 61 -1.64 16.28 23.40
N GLY A 62 -2.79 16.90 23.66
CA GLY A 62 -3.46 16.76 24.96
C GLY A 62 -3.96 15.34 25.24
N ILE A 63 -4.36 14.60 24.20
CA ILE A 63 -4.73 13.17 24.30
C ILE A 63 -3.47 12.34 24.55
N LYS A 64 -2.38 12.63 23.84
CA LYS A 64 -1.09 11.95 23.95
C LYS A 64 -0.52 12.07 25.37
N GLU A 65 -0.52 13.27 25.95
CA GLU A 65 -0.06 13.49 27.33
C GLU A 65 -0.84 12.66 28.38
N LYS A 66 -2.17 12.63 28.23
CA LYS A 66 -3.05 11.91 29.18
C LYS A 66 -3.05 10.40 29.01
N ASN A 67 -2.70 9.91 27.81
CA ASN A 67 -2.80 8.51 27.43
C ASN A 67 -1.49 7.95 26.87
N LYS A 68 -0.32 8.52 27.23
CA LYS A 68 0.98 8.14 26.69
C LYS A 68 1.27 6.64 26.73
N ASP A 69 0.79 5.95 27.76
CA ASP A 69 0.99 4.53 27.96
C ASP A 69 -0.11 3.66 27.29
N ASN A 70 -1.07 4.27 26.60
CA ASN A 70 -2.23 3.60 25.99
C ASN A 70 -2.34 3.83 24.47
N ILE A 71 -1.50 4.69 23.88
CA ILE A 71 -1.51 4.90 22.43
C ILE A 71 -0.82 3.73 21.74
N ILE A 72 -1.60 3.00 20.96
CA ILE A 72 -1.15 1.80 20.29
C ILE A 72 -1.07 2.06 18.79
N TYR A 73 0.11 1.86 18.22
CA TYR A 73 0.31 1.74 16.79
C TYR A 73 0.16 0.26 16.42
N SER A 74 -0.93 -0.07 15.74
CA SER A 74 -1.21 -1.47 15.39
C SER A 74 -0.20 -2.02 14.38
N MET A 75 -0.10 -3.33 14.30
CA MET A 75 0.65 -3.98 13.22
C MET A 75 0.07 -3.59 11.86
N GLN A 76 0.93 -3.55 10.85
CA GLN A 76 0.50 -3.46 9.46
C GLN A 76 -0.22 -4.75 9.06
N ASN A 77 -1.28 -4.59 8.24
CA ASN A 77 -2.00 -5.74 7.68
C ASN A 77 -1.47 -6.11 6.28
N ALA A 78 -2.18 -6.99 5.60
CA ALA A 78 -1.81 -7.47 4.28
C ALA A 78 -2.04 -6.48 3.14
N THR A 79 -2.74 -5.37 3.35
CA THR A 79 -2.99 -4.39 2.29
C THR A 79 -1.71 -3.68 1.90
N SER A 80 -1.37 -3.70 0.63
CA SER A 80 -0.27 -2.92 0.06
C SER A 80 -0.83 -1.85 -0.86
N TYR A 81 -0.49 -0.58 -0.57
CA TYR A 81 -0.71 0.53 -1.49
C TYR A 81 0.58 0.82 -2.25
N TYR A 82 0.46 1.19 -3.50
CA TYR A 82 1.59 1.45 -4.40
C TYR A 82 1.22 2.52 -5.42
N ILE A 83 2.22 3.28 -5.85
CA ILE A 83 2.09 4.27 -6.91
C ILE A 83 2.28 3.56 -8.25
N ASN A 84 1.33 3.77 -9.16
CA ASN A 84 1.39 3.39 -10.56
C ASN A 84 1.48 4.61 -11.45
N PHE A 85 2.14 4.46 -12.59
CA PHE A 85 2.10 5.40 -13.70
C PHE A 85 1.12 4.91 -14.77
N ASN A 86 0.30 5.82 -15.30
CA ASN A 86 -0.52 5.54 -16.47
C ASN A 86 0.38 5.53 -17.72
N LEU A 87 0.68 4.36 -18.23
CA LEU A 87 1.61 4.13 -19.34
C LEU A 87 0.99 4.45 -20.70
N ASP A 88 -0.34 4.54 -20.80
CA ASP A 88 -1.06 4.78 -22.05
C ASP A 88 -2.34 5.62 -21.83
N ARG A 89 -2.18 6.79 -21.17
CA ARG A 89 -3.30 7.66 -20.81
C ARG A 89 -4.04 8.15 -22.06
N LYS A 90 -5.37 8.03 -22.02
CA LYS A 90 -6.28 8.46 -23.10
C LYS A 90 -7.21 9.60 -22.67
N SER A 91 -7.56 9.70 -21.38
CA SER A 91 -8.41 10.76 -20.85
C SER A 91 -7.59 11.89 -20.25
N TYR A 92 -7.94 13.14 -20.59
CA TYR A 92 -7.28 14.36 -20.16
C TYR A 92 -8.27 15.45 -19.76
N ASN A 93 -9.41 15.06 -19.13
CA ASN A 93 -10.39 16.03 -18.63
C ASN A 93 -9.84 16.78 -17.42
N PHE A 94 -9.02 16.11 -16.60
CA PHE A 94 -8.40 16.65 -15.40
C PHE A 94 -6.87 16.72 -15.59
N THR A 95 -6.42 17.77 -16.29
CA THR A 95 -5.00 17.92 -16.61
C THR A 95 -4.58 19.40 -16.61
N SER A 96 -3.35 19.64 -16.19
CA SER A 96 -2.68 20.94 -16.37
C SER A 96 -1.96 21.06 -17.72
N LYS A 97 -1.86 19.99 -18.49
CA LYS A 97 -1.20 19.96 -19.79
C LYS A 97 -2.02 20.72 -20.83
N SER A 98 -1.40 21.69 -21.46
CA SER A 98 -2.02 22.59 -22.43
C SER A 98 -1.79 22.19 -23.90
N SER A 99 -0.87 21.27 -24.16
CA SER A 99 -0.46 20.88 -25.52
C SER A 99 -0.26 19.38 -25.68
N ASP A 100 -0.36 18.89 -26.91
CA ASP A 100 -0.09 17.48 -27.23
C ASP A 100 1.39 17.12 -27.04
N ILE A 101 2.27 18.10 -27.14
CA ILE A 101 3.71 17.91 -26.86
C ILE A 101 3.93 17.59 -25.38
N GLU A 102 3.28 18.30 -24.45
CA GLU A 102 3.35 18.00 -23.01
C GLU A 102 2.80 16.61 -22.70
N LYS A 103 1.64 16.25 -23.28
CA LYS A 103 1.06 14.91 -23.13
C LYS A 103 2.01 13.81 -23.60
N LYS A 104 2.61 14.00 -24.79
CA LYS A 104 3.59 13.07 -25.35
C LYS A 104 4.86 13.00 -24.51
N SER A 105 5.36 14.12 -24.01
CA SER A 105 6.55 14.18 -23.16
C SER A 105 6.35 13.39 -21.87
N THR A 106 5.19 13.56 -21.22
CA THR A 106 4.82 12.76 -20.05
C THR A 106 4.73 11.27 -20.37
N GLN A 107 4.10 10.93 -21.51
CA GLN A 107 3.97 9.53 -21.94
C GLN A 107 5.34 8.86 -22.15
N GLU A 108 6.28 9.52 -22.81
CA GLU A 108 7.64 9.00 -23.01
C GLU A 108 8.41 8.91 -21.69
N ALA A 109 8.22 9.88 -20.77
CA ALA A 109 8.87 9.87 -19.47
C ALA A 109 8.42 8.68 -18.61
N VAL A 110 7.10 8.42 -18.50
CA VAL A 110 6.60 7.31 -17.67
C VAL A 110 6.94 5.93 -18.24
N LEU A 111 7.23 5.83 -19.55
CA LEU A 111 7.73 4.60 -20.17
C LEU A 111 9.23 4.38 -19.91
N ASN A 112 9.98 5.43 -19.55
CA ASN A 112 11.41 5.33 -19.30
C ASN A 112 11.69 4.77 -17.90
N LYS A 113 12.44 3.66 -17.82
CA LYS A 113 12.77 3.00 -16.54
C LYS A 113 13.58 3.89 -15.62
N ASN A 114 14.60 4.59 -16.14
CA ASN A 114 15.45 5.47 -15.33
C ASN A 114 14.64 6.63 -14.75
N PHE A 115 13.63 7.13 -15.47
CA PHE A 115 12.71 8.15 -14.97
C PHE A 115 11.87 7.62 -13.79
N ARG A 116 11.28 6.42 -13.91
CA ARG A 116 10.50 5.82 -12.82
C ARG A 116 11.37 5.50 -11.60
N GLN A 117 12.61 5.03 -11.82
CA GLN A 117 13.57 4.81 -10.73
C GLN A 117 13.97 6.13 -10.05
N ALA A 118 14.22 7.20 -10.83
CA ALA A 118 14.51 8.52 -10.29
C ALA A 118 13.36 9.03 -9.42
N PHE A 119 12.13 8.88 -9.89
CA PHE A 119 10.93 9.22 -9.12
C PHE A 119 10.85 8.43 -7.81
N ASN A 120 11.07 7.11 -7.83
CA ASN A 120 11.06 6.26 -6.64
C ASN A 120 12.11 6.71 -5.60
N TYR A 121 13.34 7.00 -6.05
CA TYR A 121 14.41 7.48 -5.16
C TYR A 121 14.20 8.92 -4.66
N ALA A 122 13.45 9.75 -5.39
CA ALA A 122 13.11 11.12 -4.97
C ALA A 122 11.94 11.18 -4.00
N TYR A 123 11.11 10.12 -3.93
CA TYR A 123 9.90 10.08 -3.15
C TYR A 123 10.19 9.76 -1.66
N ASN A 124 10.04 10.76 -0.79
CA ASN A 124 10.18 10.63 0.66
C ASN A 124 8.89 10.12 1.31
N ARG A 125 8.76 8.79 1.45
CA ARG A 125 7.57 8.15 2.04
C ARG A 125 7.44 8.41 3.54
N THR A 126 8.53 8.71 4.24
CA THR A 126 8.48 9.14 5.65
C THR A 126 7.77 10.48 5.77
N ALA A 127 8.13 11.47 4.95
CA ALA A 127 7.44 12.76 4.92
C ALA A 127 5.96 12.61 4.51
N TYR A 128 5.67 11.73 3.55
CA TYR A 128 4.30 11.40 3.14
C TYR A 128 3.50 10.78 4.31
N GLY A 129 4.05 9.76 4.98
CA GLY A 129 3.42 9.10 6.12
C GLY A 129 3.17 10.05 7.30
N ALA A 130 4.07 11.03 7.53
CA ALA A 130 3.91 12.02 8.59
C ALA A 130 2.64 12.89 8.42
N GLN A 131 2.17 13.08 7.18
CA GLN A 131 0.97 13.87 6.90
C GLN A 131 -0.29 13.28 7.54
N SER A 132 -0.34 11.97 7.74
CA SER A 132 -1.50 11.28 8.31
C SER A 132 -1.23 10.60 9.65
N GLN A 133 0.02 10.28 9.96
CA GLN A 133 0.40 9.52 11.16
C GLN A 133 1.19 10.35 12.19
N GLY A 134 1.52 11.59 11.86
CA GLY A 134 2.46 12.40 12.65
C GLY A 134 3.90 11.85 12.58
N GLU A 135 4.85 12.56 13.20
CA GLU A 135 6.26 12.18 13.17
C GLU A 135 6.53 10.81 13.81
N ASP A 136 5.91 10.51 14.96
CA ASP A 136 6.08 9.26 15.69
C ASP A 136 5.57 8.01 14.93
N GLY A 137 4.63 8.21 14.03
CA GLY A 137 4.00 7.17 13.22
C GLY A 137 4.45 7.12 11.76
N ALA A 138 5.24 8.09 11.33
CA ALA A 138 5.54 8.36 9.93
C ALA A 138 6.03 7.12 9.16
N THR A 139 6.96 6.37 9.74
CA THR A 139 7.49 5.16 9.11
C THR A 139 6.62 3.92 9.33
N LYS A 140 5.79 3.90 10.37
CA LYS A 140 5.04 2.70 10.80
C LYS A 140 4.02 2.17 9.80
N ILE A 141 3.70 2.95 8.78
CA ILE A 141 2.79 2.56 7.68
C ILE A 141 3.53 2.22 6.38
N ILE A 142 4.85 2.44 6.31
CA ILE A 142 5.61 2.24 5.05
C ILE A 142 5.66 0.76 4.71
N ARG A 143 5.27 0.46 3.47
CA ARG A 143 5.34 -0.84 2.81
C ARG A 143 6.44 -0.82 1.77
N ASN A 144 7.33 -1.83 1.76
CA ASN A 144 8.51 -1.81 0.90
C ASN A 144 8.45 -2.75 -0.31
N LEU A 145 7.49 -3.66 -0.34
CA LEU A 145 7.23 -4.53 -1.47
C LEU A 145 5.72 -4.58 -1.75
N VAL A 146 5.33 -4.93 -2.96
CA VAL A 146 3.91 -5.17 -3.29
C VAL A 146 3.40 -6.40 -2.54
N VAL A 147 4.16 -7.50 -2.56
CA VAL A 147 3.97 -8.62 -1.63
C VAL A 147 4.54 -8.22 -0.27
N PRO A 148 3.78 -8.24 0.84
CA PRO A 148 4.33 -7.88 2.14
C PRO A 148 5.59 -8.71 2.47
N PRO A 149 6.67 -8.10 2.99
CA PRO A 149 7.94 -8.78 3.20
C PRO A 149 7.86 -10.05 4.06
N THR A 150 6.92 -10.08 5.01
CA THR A 150 6.70 -11.22 5.93
C THR A 150 5.47 -12.05 5.57
N PHE A 151 4.99 -11.95 4.33
CA PHE A 151 3.75 -12.62 3.89
C PHE A 151 3.88 -14.14 3.87
N VAL A 152 4.97 -14.64 3.33
CA VAL A 152 5.34 -16.06 3.35
C VAL A 152 6.80 -16.22 3.75
N SER A 153 7.16 -17.43 4.19
CA SER A 153 8.54 -17.82 4.51
C SER A 153 9.05 -18.83 3.49
N ILE A 154 10.32 -18.69 3.08
CA ILE A 154 11.01 -19.56 2.13
C ILE A 154 12.23 -20.17 2.86
N ASN A 155 12.19 -21.45 3.16
CA ASN A 155 13.26 -22.16 3.85
C ASN A 155 13.70 -21.46 5.16
N GLY A 156 12.74 -20.88 5.90
CA GLY A 156 12.98 -20.20 7.17
C GLY A 156 13.40 -18.72 7.05
N LYS A 157 13.52 -18.17 5.84
CA LYS A 157 13.74 -16.74 5.59
C LYS A 157 12.43 -16.06 5.22
N ASP A 158 12.25 -14.82 5.62
CA ASP A 158 11.13 -14.01 5.15
C ASP A 158 11.21 -13.75 3.64
N PHE A 159 10.07 -13.62 2.98
CA PHE A 159 9.99 -13.34 1.54
C PHE A 159 10.81 -12.12 1.13
N GLY A 160 10.76 -11.05 1.92
CA GLY A 160 11.52 -9.82 1.68
C GLY A 160 13.03 -10.02 1.70
N ASP A 161 13.55 -10.91 2.54
CA ASP A 161 14.98 -11.23 2.59
C ASP A 161 15.43 -11.96 1.31
N VAL A 162 14.59 -12.88 0.82
CA VAL A 162 14.87 -13.59 -0.43
C VAL A 162 14.80 -12.62 -1.62
N VAL A 163 13.84 -11.69 -1.65
CA VAL A 163 13.80 -10.62 -2.66
C VAL A 163 15.08 -9.78 -2.63
N SER A 164 15.55 -9.41 -1.43
CA SER A 164 16.80 -8.65 -1.25
C SER A 164 18.02 -9.38 -1.85
N GLU A 165 18.10 -10.70 -1.66
CA GLU A 165 19.14 -11.53 -2.26
C GLU A 165 19.08 -11.53 -3.80
N LYS A 166 17.88 -11.48 -4.39
CA LYS A 166 17.67 -11.46 -5.86
C LYS A 166 17.99 -10.09 -6.47
N MET A 167 17.87 -9.01 -5.71
CA MET A 167 18.13 -7.65 -6.21
C MET A 167 19.53 -7.43 -6.72
N VAL A 168 20.53 -8.16 -6.23
CA VAL A 168 21.92 -8.04 -6.71
C VAL A 168 22.06 -8.34 -8.21
N ASN A 169 21.12 -9.08 -8.80
CA ASN A 169 21.09 -9.36 -10.24
C ASN A 169 20.77 -8.12 -11.09
N TYR A 170 20.24 -7.07 -10.47
CA TYR A 170 19.83 -5.81 -11.12
C TYR A 170 20.84 -4.67 -10.94
N GLY A 171 21.84 -4.85 -10.10
CA GLY A 171 22.94 -3.90 -9.92
C GLY A 171 23.54 -3.93 -8.52
N GLN A 172 24.80 -3.48 -8.43
CA GLN A 172 25.55 -3.41 -7.16
C GLN A 172 24.92 -2.39 -6.20
N GLU A 173 24.19 -1.43 -6.70
CA GLU A 173 23.46 -0.42 -5.93
C GLU A 173 22.35 -1.01 -5.02
N TRP A 174 21.91 -2.23 -5.31
CA TRP A 174 20.92 -2.97 -4.54
C TRP A 174 21.53 -3.87 -3.45
N GLN A 175 22.86 -3.98 -3.40
CA GLN A 175 23.51 -4.86 -2.43
C GLN A 175 23.18 -4.43 -1.00
N GLY A 176 22.68 -5.37 -0.19
CA GLY A 176 22.37 -5.15 1.23
C GLY A 176 21.11 -4.31 1.50
N ILE A 177 20.26 -4.08 0.48
CA ILE A 177 18.99 -3.42 0.71
C ILE A 177 18.11 -4.24 1.67
N ASN A 178 17.47 -3.57 2.61
CA ASN A 178 16.54 -4.18 3.55
C ASN A 178 15.11 -3.76 3.21
N PHE A 179 14.28 -4.71 2.81
CA PHE A 179 12.88 -4.49 2.48
C PHE A 179 11.91 -4.69 3.64
N ALA A 180 12.39 -4.86 4.87
CA ALA A 180 11.49 -4.88 6.02
C ALA A 180 10.62 -3.62 6.05
N ASP A 181 9.35 -3.78 6.42
CA ASP A 181 8.42 -2.66 6.54
C ASP A 181 8.80 -1.69 7.67
N ALA A 182 8.08 -0.59 7.78
CA ALA A 182 8.26 0.46 8.78
C ALA A 182 9.59 1.23 8.71
N GLN A 183 10.21 1.25 7.54
CA GLN A 183 11.38 2.06 7.20
C GLN A 183 11.32 2.46 5.72
N ASP A 184 12.15 3.41 5.27
CA ASP A 184 12.24 3.82 3.87
C ASP A 184 13.62 3.49 3.28
N PRO A 185 13.82 2.32 2.63
CA PRO A 185 15.08 1.95 2.01
C PRO A 185 15.31 2.59 0.63
N TYR A 186 14.29 3.22 0.04
CA TYR A 186 14.40 3.75 -1.32
C TYR A 186 14.80 5.21 -1.36
N TYR A 187 14.32 6.06 -0.43
CA TYR A 187 14.57 7.49 -0.50
C TYR A 187 16.06 7.81 -0.50
N ASN A 188 16.53 8.30 -1.64
CA ASN A 188 17.94 8.63 -1.85
C ASN A 188 18.09 9.74 -2.91
N PRO A 189 18.16 11.02 -2.51
CA PRO A 189 18.24 12.14 -3.43
C PRO A 189 19.40 12.09 -4.42
N ASP A 190 20.55 11.55 -4.05
CA ASP A 190 21.71 11.48 -4.94
C ASP A 190 21.53 10.42 -6.03
N LYS A 191 21.00 9.24 -5.67
CA LYS A 191 20.60 8.22 -6.64
C LYS A 191 19.49 8.73 -7.56
N ALA A 192 18.52 9.47 -7.01
CA ALA A 192 17.44 10.08 -7.79
C ALA A 192 17.98 11.00 -8.89
N LYS A 193 18.90 11.92 -8.52
CA LYS A 193 19.53 12.85 -9.46
C LYS A 193 20.36 12.12 -10.53
N THR A 194 21.10 11.07 -10.13
CA THR A 194 21.89 10.26 -11.06
C THR A 194 20.98 9.58 -12.09
N LYS A 195 19.94 8.87 -11.62
CA LYS A 195 18.98 8.20 -12.50
C LYS A 195 18.20 9.18 -13.37
N PHE A 196 17.87 10.35 -12.83
CA PHE A 196 17.22 11.39 -13.60
C PHE A 196 18.11 11.95 -14.71
N ALA A 197 19.40 12.15 -14.46
CA ALA A 197 20.33 12.60 -15.50
C ALA A 197 20.45 11.58 -16.65
N GLU A 198 20.45 10.28 -16.34
CA GLU A 198 20.39 9.22 -17.35
C GLU A 198 19.08 9.28 -18.14
N ALA A 199 17.94 9.36 -17.45
CA ALA A 199 16.61 9.47 -18.05
C ALA A 199 16.51 10.71 -18.94
N LYS A 200 16.95 11.87 -18.48
CA LYS A 200 16.88 13.15 -19.20
C LYS A 200 17.60 13.06 -20.54
N LYS A 201 18.83 12.52 -20.54
CA LYS A 201 19.60 12.31 -21.77
C LYS A 201 18.86 11.41 -22.79
N GLU A 202 18.25 10.31 -22.31
CA GLU A 202 17.50 9.39 -23.18
C GLU A 202 16.21 10.04 -23.71
N LEU A 203 15.52 10.82 -22.89
CA LEU A 203 14.29 11.50 -23.24
C LEU A 203 14.52 12.69 -24.18
N GLU A 204 15.57 13.49 -23.97
CA GLU A 204 15.98 14.57 -24.88
C GLU A 204 16.30 14.03 -26.27
N ALA A 205 16.96 12.86 -26.37
CA ALA A 205 17.23 12.20 -27.65
C ALA A 205 15.96 11.79 -28.41
N LYS A 206 14.83 11.62 -27.68
CA LYS A 206 13.50 11.36 -28.25
C LYS A 206 12.67 12.63 -28.53
N GLY A 207 13.23 13.83 -28.28
CA GLY A 207 12.56 15.10 -28.44
C GLY A 207 11.56 15.45 -27.35
N VAL A 208 11.69 14.83 -26.17
CA VAL A 208 10.88 15.14 -24.98
C VAL A 208 11.22 16.54 -24.49
N GLN A 209 10.17 17.30 -24.14
CA GLN A 209 10.30 18.64 -23.57
C GLN A 209 10.10 18.59 -22.03
N PHE A 210 10.83 19.44 -21.35
CA PHE A 210 10.75 19.60 -19.89
C PHE A 210 10.15 20.97 -19.53
N PRO A 211 9.51 21.08 -18.36
CA PRO A 211 9.31 20.04 -17.33
C PRO A 211 8.33 18.96 -17.76
N ILE A 212 8.49 17.76 -17.19
CA ILE A 212 7.50 16.70 -17.30
C ILE A 212 6.37 17.00 -16.30
N HIS A 213 5.16 17.11 -16.79
CA HIS A 213 3.95 17.36 -15.99
C HIS A 213 3.25 16.06 -15.64
N LEU A 214 3.07 15.78 -14.35
CA LEU A 214 2.43 14.57 -13.82
C LEU A 214 1.17 14.94 -13.04
N ASP A 215 0.00 14.68 -13.62
CA ASP A 215 -1.28 14.90 -12.95
C ASP A 215 -1.56 13.82 -11.88
N VAL A 216 -1.87 14.27 -10.67
CA VAL A 216 -2.31 13.46 -9.53
C VAL A 216 -3.69 13.94 -9.11
N THR A 217 -4.71 13.09 -9.21
CA THR A 217 -6.06 13.43 -8.78
C THR A 217 -6.25 13.19 -7.28
N VAL A 218 -6.93 14.08 -6.60
CA VAL A 218 -7.30 13.96 -5.18
C VAL A 218 -8.72 14.45 -4.95
N ASP A 219 -9.44 13.80 -4.04
CA ASP A 219 -10.72 14.30 -3.55
C ASP A 219 -10.47 15.56 -2.70
N GLN A 220 -10.98 16.71 -3.14
CA GLN A 220 -10.81 17.99 -2.46
C GLN A 220 -11.40 18.00 -1.03
N SER A 221 -12.38 17.16 -0.72
CA SER A 221 -12.98 17.03 0.60
C SER A 221 -12.12 16.18 1.56
N ALA A 222 -11.23 15.33 1.02
CA ALA A 222 -10.36 14.43 1.76
C ALA A 222 -9.04 15.13 2.16
N LYS A 223 -9.06 15.93 3.23
CA LYS A 223 -7.89 16.70 3.72
C LYS A 223 -6.60 15.86 3.77
N LYS A 224 -6.69 14.60 4.21
CA LYS A 224 -5.56 13.68 4.26
C LYS A 224 -4.94 13.51 2.87
N GLY A 225 -5.74 13.19 1.86
CA GLY A 225 -5.27 12.96 0.49
C GLY A 225 -4.60 14.19 -0.11
N VAL A 226 -5.14 15.38 0.15
CA VAL A 226 -4.55 16.66 -0.31
C VAL A 226 -3.19 16.91 0.33
N LEU A 227 -3.03 16.66 1.64
CA LEU A 227 -1.75 16.81 2.34
C LEU A 227 -0.71 15.79 1.85
N GLU A 228 -1.11 14.54 1.66
CA GLU A 228 -0.26 13.47 1.15
C GLU A 228 0.22 13.77 -0.27
N ALA A 229 -0.65 14.23 -1.17
CA ALA A 229 -0.28 14.64 -2.53
C ALA A 229 0.66 15.88 -2.52
N SER A 230 0.43 16.83 -1.61
CA SER A 230 1.32 17.98 -1.44
C SER A 230 2.72 17.58 -0.97
N SER A 231 2.80 16.60 -0.07
CA SER A 231 4.09 16.02 0.37
C SER A 231 4.82 15.29 -0.75
N LEU A 232 4.10 14.51 -1.58
CA LEU A 232 4.65 13.89 -2.78
C LEU A 232 5.23 14.94 -3.74
N LYS A 233 4.44 15.99 -4.06
CA LYS A 233 4.87 17.12 -4.89
C LYS A 233 6.15 17.75 -4.34
N GLN A 234 6.15 18.13 -3.09
CA GLN A 234 7.31 18.76 -2.45
C GLN A 234 8.55 17.86 -2.53
N SER A 235 8.39 16.56 -2.27
CA SER A 235 9.48 15.59 -2.32
C SER A 235 10.10 15.50 -3.71
N ILE A 236 9.28 15.26 -4.73
CA ILE A 236 9.75 15.09 -6.12
C ILE A 236 10.39 16.38 -6.64
N GLU A 237 9.70 17.52 -6.51
CA GLU A 237 10.18 18.79 -7.07
C GLU A 237 11.42 19.34 -6.36
N SER A 238 11.56 19.10 -5.04
CA SER A 238 12.77 19.52 -4.31
C SER A 238 14.02 18.72 -4.68
N VAL A 239 13.85 17.44 -5.05
CA VAL A 239 14.98 16.56 -5.39
C VAL A 239 15.34 16.64 -6.87
N LEU A 240 14.34 16.60 -7.77
CA LEU A 240 14.56 16.57 -9.23
C LEU A 240 14.58 17.95 -9.88
N GLY A 241 14.06 18.97 -9.19
CA GLY A 241 13.89 20.33 -9.71
C GLY A 241 12.55 20.52 -10.44
N ALA A 242 11.81 21.60 -10.13
CA ALA A 242 10.53 21.91 -10.78
C ALA A 242 10.72 22.26 -12.27
N GLU A 243 11.91 22.66 -12.68
CA GLU A 243 12.28 22.85 -14.10
C GLU A 243 12.38 21.53 -14.89
N ASN A 244 12.41 20.42 -14.19
CA ASN A 244 12.51 19.08 -14.76
C ASN A 244 11.21 18.28 -14.62
N VAL A 245 10.60 18.27 -13.43
CA VAL A 245 9.38 17.52 -13.12
C VAL A 245 8.45 18.36 -12.25
N VAL A 246 7.20 18.44 -12.66
CA VAL A 246 6.14 19.14 -11.93
C VAL A 246 5.04 18.13 -11.58
N ILE A 247 4.64 18.08 -10.33
CA ILE A 247 3.46 17.32 -9.89
C ILE A 247 2.27 18.29 -9.88
N ASP A 248 1.31 18.04 -10.75
CA ASP A 248 0.09 18.83 -10.88
C ASP A 248 -1.04 18.17 -10.09
N ILE A 249 -1.39 18.77 -8.93
CA ILE A 249 -2.44 18.24 -8.06
C ILE A 249 -3.80 18.74 -8.57
N GLN A 250 -4.60 17.80 -9.10
CA GLN A 250 -5.96 18.03 -9.57
C GLN A 250 -6.93 17.76 -8.41
N GLN A 251 -7.40 18.81 -7.75
CA GLN A 251 -8.38 18.72 -6.67
C GLN A 251 -9.79 18.64 -7.26
N LEU A 252 -10.43 17.50 -7.13
CA LEU A 252 -11.70 17.18 -7.77
C LEU A 252 -12.84 17.06 -6.75
N SER A 253 -14.09 17.16 -7.22
CA SER A 253 -15.23 16.71 -6.43
C SER A 253 -15.10 15.19 -6.16
N THR A 254 -15.75 14.67 -5.11
CA THR A 254 -15.72 13.23 -4.80
C THR A 254 -16.17 12.38 -5.99
N ASP A 255 -17.24 12.81 -6.69
CA ASP A 255 -17.77 12.08 -7.84
C ASP A 255 -16.78 12.09 -9.02
N ASP A 256 -16.16 13.23 -9.32
CA ASP A 256 -15.15 13.32 -10.38
C ASP A 256 -13.89 12.53 -10.04
N TYR A 257 -13.45 12.60 -8.77
CA TYR A 257 -12.31 11.81 -8.29
C TYR A 257 -12.56 10.31 -8.44
N ASP A 258 -13.71 9.81 -7.99
CA ASP A 258 -14.07 8.41 -8.10
C ASP A 258 -14.19 7.97 -9.56
N ASN A 259 -14.82 8.77 -10.41
CA ASN A 259 -14.97 8.47 -11.83
C ASN A 259 -13.66 8.58 -12.63
N SER A 260 -12.72 9.43 -12.20
CA SER A 260 -11.39 9.53 -12.84
C SER A 260 -10.49 8.32 -12.56
N GLY A 261 -10.76 7.58 -11.48
CA GLY A 261 -9.91 6.50 -10.98
C GLY A 261 -10.67 5.23 -10.64
N TYR A 262 -11.16 5.13 -9.42
CA TYR A 262 -11.70 3.89 -8.85
C TYR A 262 -12.92 3.34 -9.61
N LEU A 263 -13.86 4.19 -9.97
CA LEU A 263 -15.09 3.79 -10.69
C LEU A 263 -14.93 3.73 -12.22
N ALA A 264 -13.79 4.19 -12.77
CA ALA A 264 -13.52 4.06 -14.20
C ALA A 264 -13.49 2.58 -14.61
N GLN A 265 -14.30 2.22 -15.59
CA GLN A 265 -14.55 0.83 -16.00
C GLN A 265 -13.51 0.31 -17.01
N THR A 266 -12.79 1.21 -17.68
CA THR A 266 -11.79 0.88 -18.70
C THR A 266 -10.51 1.66 -18.47
N ALA A 267 -9.39 1.17 -18.98
CA ALA A 267 -8.11 1.88 -18.98
C ALA A 267 -8.20 3.25 -19.65
N ALA A 268 -8.98 3.36 -20.72
CA ALA A 268 -9.17 4.61 -21.46
C ALA A 268 -9.89 5.71 -20.66
N GLN A 269 -10.66 5.34 -19.63
CA GLN A 269 -11.36 6.28 -18.76
C GLN A 269 -10.48 6.77 -17.58
N LYS A 270 -9.35 6.11 -17.30
CA LYS A 270 -8.43 6.51 -16.23
C LYS A 270 -7.79 7.86 -16.54
N ASP A 271 -8.09 8.87 -15.73
CA ASP A 271 -7.76 10.28 -16.01
C ASP A 271 -6.75 10.84 -15.00
N PHE A 272 -5.55 10.29 -15.02
CA PHE A 272 -4.40 10.66 -14.19
C PHE A 272 -3.11 10.18 -14.85
N ASP A 273 -1.96 10.73 -14.45
CA ASP A 273 -0.65 10.18 -14.77
C ASP A 273 -0.09 9.31 -13.65
N ILE A 274 -0.43 9.66 -12.39
CA ILE A 274 -0.02 8.93 -11.20
C ILE A 274 -1.26 8.53 -10.39
N TYR A 275 -1.31 7.27 -9.97
CA TYR A 275 -2.39 6.73 -9.15
C TYR A 275 -1.84 5.95 -7.96
N ASN A 276 -2.44 6.17 -6.79
CA ASN A 276 -2.16 5.38 -5.60
C ASN A 276 -3.14 4.21 -5.53
N GLY A 277 -2.77 3.10 -6.17
CA GLY A 277 -3.53 1.85 -6.15
C GLY A 277 -3.31 1.06 -4.87
N GLY A 278 -4.14 0.05 -4.65
CA GLY A 278 -4.00 -0.84 -3.49
C GLY A 278 -4.51 -2.23 -3.78
N TRP A 279 -3.95 -3.21 -3.08
CA TRP A 279 -4.36 -4.60 -3.14
C TRP A 279 -4.25 -5.29 -1.78
N SER A 280 -5.13 -6.21 -1.53
CA SER A 280 -5.07 -7.14 -0.39
C SER A 280 -5.16 -8.56 -0.91
N ALA A 281 -4.36 -9.47 -0.36
CA ALA A 281 -4.36 -10.85 -0.80
C ALA A 281 -5.73 -11.53 -0.61
N ASP A 282 -6.19 -12.24 -1.61
CA ASP A 282 -7.40 -13.07 -1.55
C ASP A 282 -7.11 -14.43 -0.88
N TYR A 283 -5.86 -14.90 -1.01
CA TYR A 283 -5.37 -16.15 -0.42
C TYR A 283 -3.88 -16.05 -0.07
N LEU A 284 -3.39 -16.98 0.74
CA LEU A 284 -2.01 -16.97 1.28
C LEU A 284 -1.02 -17.56 0.26
N ASP A 285 -0.83 -16.86 -0.84
CA ASP A 285 0.19 -17.14 -1.85
C ASP A 285 0.63 -15.80 -2.50
N PRO A 286 1.92 -15.57 -2.74
CA PRO A 286 2.43 -14.33 -3.35
C PRO A 286 1.82 -14.01 -4.71
N SER A 287 1.36 -15.01 -5.48
CA SER A 287 0.67 -14.79 -6.76
C SER A 287 -0.54 -13.86 -6.62
N SER A 288 -1.24 -13.89 -5.47
CA SER A 288 -2.38 -13.00 -5.24
C SER A 288 -2.03 -11.51 -5.33
N TYR A 289 -0.77 -11.13 -5.11
CA TYR A 289 -0.29 -9.77 -5.32
C TYR A 289 0.37 -9.56 -6.68
N LEU A 290 1.02 -10.58 -7.22
CA LEU A 290 1.81 -10.43 -8.44
C LEU A 290 0.95 -10.58 -9.70
N ASP A 291 -0.10 -11.39 -9.65
CA ASP A 291 -1.02 -11.59 -10.78
C ASP A 291 -1.81 -10.31 -11.17
N ILE A 292 -1.88 -9.31 -10.29
CA ILE A 292 -2.64 -8.07 -10.55
C ILE A 292 -2.12 -7.27 -11.74
N LEU A 293 -0.86 -7.46 -12.15
CA LEU A 293 -0.22 -6.83 -13.30
C LEU A 293 -0.01 -7.78 -14.49
N ASN A 294 -0.58 -8.97 -14.44
CA ASN A 294 -0.57 -9.91 -15.57
C ASN A 294 -1.28 -9.31 -16.77
N VAL A 295 -0.62 -9.23 -17.94
CA VAL A 295 -1.20 -8.59 -19.14
C VAL A 295 -2.46 -9.30 -19.66
N ASN A 296 -2.65 -10.59 -19.35
CA ASN A 296 -3.78 -11.36 -19.84
C ASN A 296 -5.06 -11.12 -19.02
N ASN A 297 -4.94 -10.92 -17.68
CA ASN A 297 -6.10 -10.88 -16.78
C ASN A 297 -5.88 -10.10 -15.49
N GLY A 298 -4.83 -9.29 -15.37
CA GLY A 298 -4.47 -8.58 -14.15
C GLY A 298 -5.52 -7.57 -13.72
N GLY A 299 -6.03 -7.70 -12.48
CA GLY A 299 -7.10 -6.86 -11.94
C GLY A 299 -6.75 -5.39 -11.76
N MET A 300 -5.46 -5.04 -11.75
CA MET A 300 -5.00 -3.65 -11.59
C MET A 300 -4.31 -3.08 -12.84
N LEU A 301 -4.31 -3.84 -13.95
CA LEU A 301 -3.65 -3.42 -15.18
C LEU A 301 -4.23 -2.12 -15.75
N GLN A 302 -5.55 -1.91 -15.58
CA GLN A 302 -6.21 -0.67 -16.02
C GLN A 302 -5.66 0.59 -15.33
N ASN A 303 -5.11 0.49 -14.11
CA ASN A 303 -4.47 1.62 -13.44
C ASN A 303 -3.14 2.05 -14.13
N LEU A 304 -2.57 1.14 -14.95
CA LEU A 304 -1.43 1.45 -15.81
C LEU A 304 -1.86 1.95 -17.21
N GLY A 305 -3.15 2.20 -17.43
CA GLY A 305 -3.67 2.60 -18.74
C GLY A 305 -3.74 1.45 -19.75
N LEU A 306 -3.72 0.20 -19.31
CA LEU A 306 -3.66 -1.00 -20.15
C LEU A 306 -4.90 -1.88 -19.92
N GLU A 307 -5.50 -2.41 -20.98
CA GLU A 307 -6.61 -3.37 -20.86
C GLU A 307 -6.11 -4.81 -20.77
N PRO A 308 -6.61 -5.60 -19.80
CA PRO A 308 -6.29 -7.01 -19.70
C PRO A 308 -6.70 -7.78 -20.96
N GLY A 309 -5.80 -8.64 -21.45
CA GLY A 309 -6.04 -9.47 -22.62
C GLY A 309 -5.84 -8.77 -23.97
N GLU A 310 -5.52 -7.47 -23.98
CA GLU A 310 -5.20 -6.74 -25.19
C GLU A 310 -3.70 -6.66 -25.43
N VAL A 311 -3.29 -6.80 -26.72
CA VAL A 311 -1.91 -6.56 -27.11
C VAL A 311 -1.64 -5.06 -27.11
N ASN A 312 -0.66 -4.63 -26.31
CA ASN A 312 -0.32 -3.23 -26.17
C ASN A 312 1.19 -3.02 -26.24
N ASP A 313 1.65 -2.19 -27.18
CA ASP A 313 3.08 -1.90 -27.36
C ASP A 313 3.72 -1.23 -26.14
N LYS A 314 2.94 -0.50 -25.32
CA LYS A 314 3.43 0.12 -24.09
C LYS A 314 3.71 -0.92 -23.03
N ALA A 315 2.83 -1.93 -22.88
CA ALA A 315 3.05 -3.07 -21.99
C ALA A 315 4.35 -3.80 -22.36
N LYS A 316 4.56 -4.04 -23.65
CA LYS A 316 5.78 -4.65 -24.18
C LYS A 316 7.02 -3.78 -23.96
N ALA A 317 6.90 -2.47 -24.19
CA ALA A 317 8.02 -1.52 -24.04
C ALA A 317 8.55 -1.46 -22.61
N VAL A 318 7.70 -1.69 -21.59
CA VAL A 318 8.11 -1.72 -20.18
C VAL A 318 8.39 -3.15 -19.66
N GLY A 319 8.25 -4.19 -20.51
CA GLY A 319 8.58 -5.58 -20.18
C GLY A 319 7.49 -6.36 -19.42
N LEU A 320 6.24 -5.91 -19.43
CA LEU A 320 5.12 -6.60 -18.76
C LEU A 320 4.79 -7.95 -19.40
N ASP A 321 5.12 -8.16 -20.67
CA ASP A 321 5.05 -9.47 -21.33
C ASP A 321 6.04 -10.46 -20.71
N THR A 322 7.28 -10.04 -20.48
CA THR A 322 8.29 -10.84 -19.77
C THR A 322 7.85 -11.13 -18.33
N TYR A 323 7.34 -10.13 -17.62
CA TYR A 323 6.77 -10.29 -16.28
C TYR A 323 5.67 -11.36 -16.26
N THR A 324 4.75 -11.32 -17.21
CA THR A 324 3.65 -12.28 -17.33
C THR A 324 4.18 -13.70 -17.59
N GLN A 325 5.18 -13.86 -18.48
CA GLN A 325 5.81 -15.16 -18.73
C GLN A 325 6.47 -15.73 -17.47
N MET A 326 7.16 -14.90 -16.68
CA MET A 326 7.75 -15.31 -15.40
C MET A 326 6.68 -15.80 -14.42
N LEU A 327 5.52 -15.12 -14.35
CA LEU A 327 4.38 -15.55 -13.53
C LEU A 327 3.82 -16.90 -13.98
N GLU A 328 3.59 -17.08 -15.28
CA GLU A 328 3.08 -18.33 -15.84
C GLU A 328 4.01 -19.53 -15.57
N GLU A 329 5.32 -19.29 -15.61
CA GLU A 329 6.32 -20.32 -15.29
C GLU A 329 6.39 -20.61 -13.79
N ALA A 330 6.25 -19.58 -12.93
CA ALA A 330 6.20 -19.75 -11.49
C ALA A 330 4.95 -20.55 -11.08
N ASN A 331 3.80 -20.24 -11.70
CA ASN A 331 2.52 -20.91 -11.42
C ASN A 331 2.51 -22.41 -11.80
N LYS A 332 3.41 -22.86 -12.67
CA LYS A 332 3.58 -24.29 -13.02
C LYS A 332 4.40 -25.06 -11.98
N GLU A 333 5.16 -24.38 -11.13
CA GLU A 333 6.01 -25.02 -10.13
C GLU A 333 5.17 -25.59 -8.98
N GLN A 334 5.27 -26.90 -8.77
CA GLN A 334 4.48 -27.61 -7.76
C GLN A 334 5.12 -27.58 -6.37
N ASN A 335 6.44 -27.43 -6.28
CA ASN A 335 7.13 -27.30 -5.01
C ASN A 335 6.95 -25.87 -4.46
N PRO A 336 6.29 -25.67 -3.31
CA PRO A 336 5.98 -24.34 -2.80
C PRO A 336 7.22 -23.48 -2.55
N ALA A 337 8.30 -24.04 -2.01
CA ALA A 337 9.52 -23.27 -1.73
C ALA A 337 10.15 -22.77 -3.04
N LYS A 338 10.27 -23.62 -4.06
CA LYS A 338 10.78 -23.22 -5.38
C LYS A 338 9.85 -22.24 -6.08
N ARG A 339 8.53 -22.41 -5.94
CA ARG A 339 7.55 -21.47 -6.48
C ARG A 339 7.69 -20.09 -5.83
N TYR A 340 7.84 -20.04 -4.52
CA TYR A 340 8.03 -18.77 -3.79
C TYR A 340 9.37 -18.10 -4.12
N GLU A 341 10.44 -18.87 -4.37
CA GLU A 341 11.71 -18.33 -4.87
C GLU A 341 11.54 -17.65 -6.24
N LYS A 342 10.77 -18.28 -7.17
CA LYS A 342 10.43 -17.65 -8.45
C LYS A 342 9.60 -16.38 -8.26
N TYR A 343 8.63 -16.37 -7.34
CA TYR A 343 7.88 -15.16 -7.04
C TYR A 343 8.76 -14.06 -6.41
N ALA A 344 9.78 -14.42 -5.64
CA ALA A 344 10.75 -13.45 -5.15
C ALA A 344 11.59 -12.83 -6.29
N GLU A 345 11.93 -13.60 -7.33
CA GLU A 345 12.56 -13.08 -8.56
C GLU A 345 11.64 -12.12 -9.32
N ILE A 346 10.34 -12.45 -9.43
CA ILE A 346 9.33 -11.60 -10.07
C ILE A 346 9.14 -10.29 -9.27
N GLN A 347 9.10 -10.39 -7.94
CA GLN A 347 9.04 -9.18 -7.09
C GLN A 347 10.29 -8.33 -7.21
N ALA A 348 11.47 -8.93 -7.33
CA ALA A 348 12.73 -8.21 -7.55
C ALA A 348 12.71 -7.48 -8.92
N TRP A 349 12.22 -8.14 -9.97
CA TRP A 349 12.00 -7.52 -11.27
C TRP A 349 11.06 -6.30 -11.16
N LEU A 350 9.96 -6.46 -10.40
CA LEU A 350 8.98 -5.39 -10.21
C LEU A 350 9.59 -4.18 -9.47
N VAL A 351 10.44 -4.41 -8.47
CA VAL A 351 11.19 -3.37 -7.77
C VAL A 351 12.10 -2.61 -8.76
N ASP A 352 12.91 -3.34 -9.54
CA ASP A 352 13.84 -2.74 -10.49
C ASP A 352 13.13 -1.97 -11.62
N SER A 353 11.99 -2.47 -12.08
CA SER A 353 11.17 -1.81 -13.11
C SER A 353 10.52 -0.51 -12.64
N ALA A 354 10.31 -0.34 -11.34
CA ALA A 354 9.55 0.75 -10.72
C ALA A 354 8.16 0.99 -11.34
N LEU A 355 7.50 -0.08 -11.82
CA LEU A 355 6.14 -0.01 -12.38
C LEU A 355 5.05 0.05 -11.31
N ALA A 356 5.31 -0.53 -10.15
CA ALA A 356 4.50 -0.41 -8.96
C ALA A 356 5.44 -0.02 -7.81
N ILE A 357 5.46 1.26 -7.46
CA ILE A 357 6.30 1.79 -6.38
C ILE A 357 5.58 1.57 -5.06
N PRO A 358 6.07 0.67 -4.17
CA PRO A 358 5.43 0.44 -2.89
C PRO A 358 5.36 1.72 -2.07
N ASN A 359 4.24 1.94 -1.40
CA ASN A 359 3.99 3.17 -0.65
C ASN A 359 3.71 2.86 0.82
N VAL A 360 2.48 2.59 1.16
CA VAL A 360 2.03 2.37 2.55
C VAL A 360 1.17 1.12 2.66
N SER A 361 0.92 0.68 3.89
CA SER A 361 -0.05 -0.35 4.23
C SER A 361 -1.16 0.21 5.10
N GLN A 362 -2.17 -0.57 5.37
CA GLN A 362 -3.09 -0.34 6.48
C GLN A 362 -2.46 -0.83 7.80
N GLY A 363 -2.90 -0.27 8.93
CA GLY A 363 -2.27 -0.46 10.23
C GLY A 363 -1.24 0.63 10.52
N GLY A 364 -0.41 0.45 11.54
CA GLY A 364 0.56 1.46 11.98
C GLY A 364 -0.07 2.78 12.50
N THR A 365 -1.39 2.84 12.56
CA THR A 365 -2.14 4.05 12.95
C THR A 365 -2.32 4.11 14.46
N PRO A 366 -2.11 5.28 15.10
CA PRO A 366 -2.31 5.44 16.53
C PRO A 366 -3.80 5.28 16.91
N SER A 367 -4.05 4.58 18.00
CA SER A 367 -5.41 4.31 18.48
C SER A 367 -5.46 4.10 19.98
N LEU A 368 -6.63 4.37 20.56
CA LEU A 368 -7.03 3.93 21.89
C LEU A 368 -8.01 2.76 21.74
N ARG A 369 -7.90 1.73 22.60
CA ARG A 369 -8.74 0.54 22.49
C ARG A 369 -8.99 -0.16 23.83
N LYS A 370 -10.16 -0.81 23.90
CA LYS A 370 -10.54 -1.76 24.95
C LYS A 370 -10.64 -3.19 24.41
N THR A 371 -10.41 -3.37 23.11
CA THR A 371 -10.35 -4.69 22.48
C THR A 371 -9.07 -5.40 22.91
N VAL A 372 -9.19 -6.60 23.46
CA VAL A 372 -8.03 -7.40 23.88
C VAL A 372 -7.15 -7.71 22.67
N PRO A 373 -5.87 -7.35 22.68
CA PRO A 373 -4.98 -7.51 21.54
C PRO A 373 -4.92 -8.97 21.05
N PHE A 374 -5.02 -9.16 19.75
CA PHE A 374 -4.96 -10.48 19.08
C PHE A 374 -6.00 -11.51 19.56
N SER A 375 -7.07 -11.07 20.23
CA SER A 375 -8.20 -11.96 20.57
C SER A 375 -9.04 -12.28 19.35
N ALA A 376 -9.25 -11.31 18.43
CA ALA A 376 -9.80 -11.58 17.11
C ALA A 376 -8.72 -12.09 16.16
N PRO A 377 -9.08 -12.85 15.13
CA PRO A 377 -8.13 -13.28 14.11
C PRO A 377 -7.44 -12.08 13.46
N PHE A 378 -6.11 -12.12 13.42
CA PHE A 378 -5.30 -11.22 12.63
C PHE A 378 -4.78 -12.00 11.43
N SER A 379 -5.46 -11.90 10.29
CA SER A 379 -5.11 -12.63 9.07
C SER A 379 -4.44 -11.72 8.05
N GLN A 380 -3.47 -12.27 7.32
CA GLN A 380 -2.83 -11.60 6.19
C GLN A 380 -3.50 -11.94 4.85
N ALA A 381 -4.47 -12.83 4.82
CA ALA A 381 -5.19 -13.21 3.60
C ALA A 381 -6.59 -13.78 3.94
N GLY A 382 -7.55 -13.56 3.06
CA GLY A 382 -8.87 -14.20 3.06
C GLY A 382 -9.84 -13.74 4.15
N ASN A 383 -9.38 -13.36 5.32
CA ASN A 383 -10.19 -12.84 6.40
C ASN A 383 -9.84 -11.36 6.64
N LYS A 384 -10.69 -10.47 6.20
CA LYS A 384 -10.57 -9.04 6.46
C LYS A 384 -10.92 -8.78 7.92
N GLY A 385 -9.93 -8.82 8.79
CA GLY A 385 -10.04 -8.88 10.25
C GLY A 385 -10.90 -7.82 10.92
N VAL A 386 -11.13 -6.66 10.30
CA VAL A 386 -11.99 -5.59 10.85
C VAL A 386 -13.47 -5.96 10.88
N GLU A 387 -13.90 -6.96 10.11
CA GLU A 387 -15.30 -7.40 10.00
C GLU A 387 -15.53 -8.74 10.71
N SER A 388 -14.49 -9.31 11.32
CA SER A 388 -14.59 -10.57 12.07
C SER A 388 -14.63 -10.29 13.55
N TYR A 389 -15.82 -10.35 14.14
CA TYR A 389 -16.06 -10.18 15.58
C TYR A 389 -15.99 -11.50 16.36
N LYS A 390 -15.83 -12.62 15.66
CA LYS A 390 -15.63 -13.92 16.27
C LYS A 390 -14.29 -13.92 17.03
N TYR A 391 -14.29 -14.44 18.23
CA TYR A 391 -13.18 -14.44 19.18
C TYR A 391 -12.80 -13.08 19.77
N LEU A 392 -13.35 -11.97 19.26
CA LEU A 392 -13.08 -10.65 19.80
C LEU A 392 -13.49 -10.60 21.28
N LYS A 393 -12.58 -10.13 22.12
CA LYS A 393 -12.82 -9.90 23.56
C LYS A 393 -12.63 -8.43 23.90
N LEU A 394 -13.39 -7.97 24.86
CA LEU A 394 -13.27 -6.64 25.44
C LEU A 394 -12.76 -6.72 26.86
N GLN A 395 -12.11 -5.66 27.32
CA GLN A 395 -11.76 -5.42 28.71
C GLN A 395 -12.25 -4.04 29.16
N ASP A 396 -12.45 -3.84 30.45
CA ASP A 396 -12.98 -2.58 30.98
C ASP A 396 -11.97 -1.44 30.86
N LYS A 397 -10.71 -1.74 31.10
CA LYS A 397 -9.62 -0.73 31.02
C LYS A 397 -9.12 -0.57 29.62
N THR A 398 -8.65 0.63 29.31
CA THR A 398 -7.90 0.89 28.08
C THR A 398 -6.64 0.03 28.04
N VAL A 399 -6.40 -0.62 26.90
CA VAL A 399 -5.21 -1.44 26.69
C VAL A 399 -3.96 -0.55 26.75
N THR A 400 -2.94 -1.01 27.48
CA THR A 400 -1.66 -0.33 27.53
C THR A 400 -0.75 -0.75 26.39
N THR A 401 0.19 0.11 26.00
CA THR A 401 1.23 -0.21 25.03
C THR A 401 2.02 -1.46 25.42
N ALA A 402 2.33 -1.61 26.71
CA ALA A 402 3.04 -2.80 27.24
C ALA A 402 2.22 -4.09 27.08
N GLU A 403 0.90 -4.04 27.35
CA GLU A 403 0.01 -5.19 27.13
C GLU A 403 -0.05 -5.56 25.65
N TYR A 404 -0.14 -4.56 24.76
CA TYR A 404 -0.17 -4.78 23.32
C TYR A 404 1.13 -5.41 22.81
N GLU A 405 2.30 -4.87 23.16
CA GLU A 405 3.58 -5.39 22.69
C GLU A 405 3.83 -6.83 23.21
N LYS A 406 3.51 -7.10 24.47
CA LYS A 406 3.57 -8.48 25.02
C LYS A 406 2.67 -9.45 24.26
N ALA A 407 1.45 -9.03 23.93
CA ALA A 407 0.52 -9.86 23.17
C ALA A 407 0.99 -10.07 21.73
N LYS A 408 1.60 -9.05 21.11
CA LYS A 408 2.20 -9.11 19.77
C LYS A 408 3.37 -10.09 19.71
N GLU A 409 4.31 -10.01 20.67
CA GLU A 409 5.43 -10.95 20.77
C GLU A 409 4.94 -12.40 20.86
N LYS A 410 3.95 -12.64 21.72
CA LYS A 410 3.33 -13.95 21.87
C LYS A 410 2.70 -14.42 20.55
N TRP A 411 1.94 -13.55 19.89
CA TRP A 411 1.26 -13.87 18.65
C TRP A 411 2.26 -14.16 17.51
N LEU A 412 3.35 -13.39 17.40
CA LEU A 412 4.41 -13.61 16.40
C LEU A 412 5.06 -14.98 16.58
N LYS A 413 5.36 -15.37 17.82
CA LYS A 413 5.91 -16.69 18.15
C LYS A 413 4.94 -17.83 17.79
N GLU A 414 3.66 -17.67 18.14
CA GLU A 414 2.62 -18.65 17.80
C GLU A 414 2.44 -18.77 16.28
N LYS A 415 2.55 -17.65 15.53
CA LYS A 415 2.53 -17.63 14.07
C LYS A 415 3.70 -18.42 13.48
N GLU A 416 4.92 -18.19 13.98
CA GLU A 416 6.11 -18.91 13.53
C GLU A 416 5.98 -20.41 13.74
N GLU A 417 5.57 -20.84 14.94
CA GLU A 417 5.33 -22.25 15.25
C GLU A 417 4.24 -22.86 14.37
N SER A 418 3.16 -22.12 14.11
CA SER A 418 2.07 -22.55 13.21
C SER A 418 2.54 -22.68 11.76
N ASN A 419 3.30 -21.73 11.25
CA ASN A 419 3.85 -21.76 9.90
C ASN A 419 4.81 -22.96 9.72
N LYS A 420 5.67 -23.21 10.72
CA LYS A 420 6.56 -24.37 10.69
C LYS A 420 5.78 -25.69 10.59
N LYS A 421 4.75 -25.86 11.41
CA LYS A 421 3.88 -27.04 11.37
C LYS A 421 3.18 -27.17 10.01
N ALA A 422 2.66 -26.06 9.46
CA ALA A 422 2.02 -26.08 8.14
C ALA A 422 2.98 -26.49 7.03
N GLN A 423 4.23 -26.05 7.07
CA GLN A 423 5.27 -26.45 6.11
C GLN A 423 5.63 -27.94 6.24
N GLU A 424 5.75 -28.46 7.47
CA GLU A 424 6.01 -29.87 7.74
C GLU A 424 4.86 -30.77 7.22
N GLU A 425 3.60 -30.34 7.39
CA GLU A 425 2.44 -31.03 6.84
C GLU A 425 2.42 -30.97 5.32
N LEU A 426 2.66 -29.79 4.73
CA LEU A 426 2.69 -29.62 3.28
C LEU A 426 3.76 -30.50 2.62
N ALA A 427 4.94 -30.61 3.22
CA ALA A 427 6.04 -31.44 2.72
C ALA A 427 5.66 -32.93 2.60
N LYS A 428 4.69 -33.43 3.38
CA LYS A 428 4.17 -34.80 3.28
C LYS A 428 3.29 -35.03 2.06
N HIS A 429 2.74 -33.97 1.48
CA HIS A 429 1.82 -34.01 0.33
C HIS A 429 2.49 -33.62 -0.99
N VAL A 430 3.70 -33.07 -0.96
CA VAL A 430 4.49 -32.76 -2.16
C VAL A 430 5.32 -33.99 -2.53
N LYS A 431 5.05 -34.56 -3.70
CA LYS A 431 5.80 -35.71 -4.26
C LYS A 431 7.03 -35.25 -5.01
#